data_5fc43d2d360ca16ff178f3d629e87507
#
_entry.id   5fc43d2d360ca16ff178f3d629e87507
#
_cell.length_a   1.000
_cell.length_b   1.000
_cell.length_c   1.000
_cell.angle_alpha   90.00
_cell.angle_beta   90.00
_cell.angle_gamma   90.00
#
_symmetry.space_group_name_H-M   'P 1'
#
loop_
_entity.id
_entity.type
_entity.pdbx_description
1 polymer ?
#
loop_
_entity_poly.entity_id
_entity_poly.type
_entity_poly.pdbx_seq_one_letter_code
_entity_poly.pdbx_strand_id
1 'polypeptide(L)'
;MKKKFLACMLIMMLTITGCSSKSITQTLFVEKNNKYALCTLEGDLKTKFIYSSYKKVENEGYVVVHDKKYEYISTDGKKLIKYKKGTTLSVVENMIVAKDAKGKYTIYDQQGKELYKDSKKVKIYMYDLPVIYKNKKYSVLNSEGEVVTTSKKAINYAGIYHDSFITVAYKDKTVLFDTSSNSQIDEEGLTIKLKGQYKIVANDYKKGFVLYDQQQINLAYVSLKGKVKFEKNIEVDSVKFKDSSLILKNEDGIRLLSLDGKKDVVATSYYKDVNNYLSKNASYIYGPHKFTKDGKEKDVKGIQLNPNVASVHGHIFPVYVQNKGYQYYGFNGKEAIKTIYKDAQDFDQYRVAVVSKDGEKYYLMNSKGEKQSKNYVKIESIGEGYYAAYETNSKYEIINTEGKIDIHDYFIGESQAFEFDGKVYALLNKSGTTYLYDMEKGESVFSLEGEYQLYNGKYLRKKNHKAYYDLEGNLIYKG
;
A
#
# COMPACT_ATOMS: atom_id res chain seq x y z
N MET A 1 40.93 -36.15 22.30
CA MET A 1 39.96 -35.64 21.29
C MET A 1 39.04 -34.50 21.75
N LYS A 2 38.95 -34.14 23.07
CA LYS A 2 38.04 -33.06 23.55
C LYS A 2 38.65 -31.64 23.54
N LYS A 3 39.96 -31.44 23.36
CA LYS A 3 40.58 -30.09 23.32
C LYS A 3 40.63 -29.45 21.91
N LYS A 4 40.44 -30.20 20.82
CA LYS A 4 40.43 -29.62 19.46
C LYS A 4 39.04 -29.13 19.01
N PHE A 5 37.95 -29.55 19.70
CA PHE A 5 36.58 -29.09 19.40
C PHE A 5 36.28 -27.71 20.00
N LEU A 6 36.96 -27.36 21.11
CA LEU A 6 36.76 -26.06 21.77
C LEU A 6 37.44 -24.90 21.01
N ALA A 7 38.56 -25.18 20.32
CA ALA A 7 39.26 -24.16 19.53
C ALA A 7 38.53 -23.79 18.23
N CYS A 8 37.83 -24.75 17.59
CA CYS A 8 37.01 -24.46 16.40
C CYS A 8 35.73 -23.70 16.72
N MET A 9 35.14 -23.90 17.90
CA MET A 9 33.97 -23.13 18.34
C MET A 9 34.32 -21.68 18.73
N LEU A 10 35.51 -21.43 19.22
CA LEU A 10 35.96 -20.06 19.57
C LEU A 10 36.36 -19.24 18.32
N ILE A 11 36.82 -19.90 17.26
CA ILE A 11 37.13 -19.25 15.99
C ILE A 11 35.88 -18.95 15.16
N MET A 12 34.80 -19.73 15.30
CA MET A 12 33.49 -19.42 14.67
C MET A 12 32.71 -18.30 15.38
N MET A 13 33.01 -17.98 16.63
CA MET A 13 32.39 -16.84 17.34
C MET A 13 33.11 -15.50 17.09
N LEU A 14 34.25 -15.48 16.42
CA LEU A 14 35.00 -14.25 16.12
C LEU A 14 34.86 -13.76 14.69
N THR A 15 34.06 -14.45 13.86
CA THR A 15 33.78 -14.02 12.47
C THR A 15 32.35 -13.47 12.24
N ILE A 16 31.56 -13.24 13.30
CA ILE A 16 30.23 -12.60 13.20
C ILE A 16 30.25 -11.14 13.70
N THR A 17 31.42 -10.52 13.80
CA THR A 17 31.51 -9.09 14.08
C THR A 17 32.05 -8.35 12.86
N GLY A 18 31.20 -8.16 11.85
CA GLY A 18 31.64 -7.45 10.64
C GLY A 18 30.56 -7.06 9.64
N CYS A 19 29.27 -7.23 9.95
CA CYS A 19 28.24 -6.43 9.30
C CYS A 19 27.97 -5.22 10.18
N SER A 20 28.73 -4.16 10.01
CA SER A 20 28.27 -2.84 10.40
C SER A 20 27.03 -2.57 9.54
N SER A 21 25.85 -2.80 10.08
CA SER A 21 24.65 -2.18 9.58
C SER A 21 24.96 -0.68 9.61
N LYS A 22 25.25 -0.08 8.44
CA LYS A 22 25.26 1.37 8.31
C LYS A 22 23.90 1.80 8.84
N SER A 23 23.88 2.42 10.01
CA SER A 23 22.68 3.04 10.54
C SER A 23 22.22 3.99 9.46
N ILE A 24 21.08 3.68 8.84
CA ILE A 24 20.49 4.58 7.83
C ILE A 24 20.18 5.86 8.59
N THR A 25 20.94 6.90 8.33
CA THR A 25 20.72 8.22 8.93
C THR A 25 19.33 8.66 8.52
N GLN A 26 18.40 8.69 9.47
CA GLN A 26 17.05 9.15 9.18
C GLN A 26 17.11 10.65 8.89
N THR A 27 16.54 11.04 7.75
CA THR A 27 16.54 12.42 7.28
C THR A 27 15.16 12.82 6.77
N LEU A 28 14.89 14.12 6.83
CA LEU A 28 13.69 14.73 6.30
C LEU A 28 14.01 16.01 5.52
N PHE A 29 13.12 16.40 4.62
CA PHE A 29 13.20 17.71 3.98
C PHE A 29 12.50 18.75 4.84
N VAL A 30 13.22 19.81 5.18
CA VAL A 30 12.71 21.01 5.83
C VAL A 30 12.60 22.14 4.83
N GLU A 31 11.62 23.03 5.02
CA GLU A 31 11.32 24.10 4.08
C GLU A 31 11.60 25.49 4.69
N LYS A 32 12.19 26.36 3.86
CA LYS A 32 12.40 27.78 4.18
C LYS A 32 12.30 28.61 2.88
N ASN A 33 11.45 29.64 2.87
CA ASN A 33 11.27 30.53 1.72
C ASN A 33 10.98 29.76 0.39
N ASN A 34 10.07 28.78 0.44
CA ASN A 34 9.70 27.91 -0.68
C ASN A 34 10.88 27.12 -1.28
N LYS A 35 11.91 26.88 -0.48
CA LYS A 35 13.06 26.02 -0.83
C LYS A 35 13.23 24.95 0.22
N TYR A 36 13.67 23.79 -0.23
CA TYR A 36 13.87 22.62 0.61
C TYR A 36 15.35 22.38 0.87
N ALA A 37 15.66 21.87 2.05
CA ALA A 37 16.97 21.34 2.43
C ALA A 37 16.81 20.00 3.14
N LEU A 38 17.74 19.09 2.95
CA LEU A 38 17.79 17.83 3.68
C LEU A 38 18.38 18.06 5.06
N CYS A 39 17.73 17.57 6.10
CA CYS A 39 18.08 17.74 7.51
C CYS A 39 18.10 16.38 8.22
N THR A 40 19.01 16.16 9.15
CA THR A 40 18.96 15.00 10.07
C THR A 40 17.93 15.23 11.17
N LEU A 41 17.66 14.21 11.97
CA LEU A 41 16.74 14.34 13.12
C LEU A 41 17.35 15.19 14.25
N GLU A 42 18.67 15.28 14.31
CA GLU A 42 19.38 16.11 15.26
C GLU A 42 19.42 17.60 14.85
N GLY A 43 18.83 17.95 13.69
CA GLY A 43 18.72 19.32 13.20
C GLY A 43 19.85 19.75 12.27
N ASP A 44 20.78 18.87 11.93
CA ASP A 44 21.89 19.18 11.07
C ASP A 44 21.48 19.25 9.61
N LEU A 45 21.65 20.39 8.98
CA LEU A 45 21.41 20.55 7.55
C LEU A 45 22.50 19.83 6.74
N LYS A 46 22.11 18.80 6.02
CA LYS A 46 22.98 18.07 5.06
C LYS A 46 23.09 18.79 3.73
N THR A 47 22.09 19.64 3.40
CA THR A 47 22.12 20.45 2.19
C THR A 47 21.69 21.89 2.48
N LYS A 48 21.95 22.80 1.54
CA LYS A 48 21.43 24.18 1.62
C LYS A 48 19.97 24.23 1.17
N PHE A 49 19.24 25.30 1.55
CA PHE A 49 17.88 25.60 1.06
C PHE A 49 17.90 26.09 -0.40
N ILE A 50 18.09 25.17 -1.32
CA ILE A 50 18.23 25.47 -2.75
C ILE A 50 17.25 24.70 -3.63
N TYR A 51 16.70 23.59 -3.16
CA TYR A 51 15.84 22.74 -3.95
C TYR A 51 14.42 23.31 -4.07
N SER A 52 13.87 23.27 -5.27
CA SER A 52 12.48 23.69 -5.53
C SER A 52 11.49 22.53 -5.41
N SER A 53 11.97 21.30 -5.50
CA SER A 53 11.19 20.08 -5.28
C SER A 53 12.10 18.90 -4.99
N TYR A 54 11.51 17.84 -4.44
CA TYR A 54 12.17 16.56 -4.21
C TYR A 54 11.19 15.41 -4.40
N LYS A 55 11.74 14.23 -4.71
CA LYS A 55 11.02 12.96 -4.77
C LYS A 55 11.89 11.90 -4.12
N LYS A 56 11.34 11.18 -3.14
CA LYS A 56 12.03 10.06 -2.49
C LYS A 56 12.17 8.89 -3.47
N VAL A 57 13.31 8.21 -3.40
CA VAL A 57 13.61 6.98 -4.12
C VAL A 57 13.78 5.90 -3.06
N GLU A 58 12.70 5.22 -2.75
CA GLU A 58 12.63 4.22 -1.68
C GLU A 58 13.49 4.54 -0.45
N ASN A 59 14.47 3.70 -0.10
CA ASN A 59 15.31 3.90 1.08
C ASN A 59 16.71 4.48 0.78
N GLU A 60 17.01 4.78 -0.49
CA GLU A 60 18.38 5.03 -0.95
C GLU A 60 18.71 6.51 -1.19
N GLY A 61 17.72 7.36 -1.43
CA GLY A 61 18.00 8.76 -1.68
C GLY A 61 16.83 9.55 -2.26
N TYR A 62 17.18 10.67 -2.93
CA TYR A 62 16.20 11.62 -3.43
C TYR A 62 16.59 12.19 -4.79
N VAL A 63 15.65 12.24 -5.71
CA VAL A 63 15.76 13.10 -6.89
C VAL A 63 15.31 14.50 -6.50
N VAL A 64 16.20 15.48 -6.65
CA VAL A 64 15.96 16.87 -6.27
C VAL A 64 16.11 17.80 -7.46
N VAL A 65 15.42 18.94 -7.43
CA VAL A 65 15.46 19.95 -8.49
C VAL A 65 16.02 21.27 -7.92
N HIS A 66 17.05 21.80 -8.57
CA HIS A 66 17.65 23.10 -8.26
C HIS A 66 17.93 23.88 -9.55
N ASP A 67 17.40 25.10 -9.69
CA ASP A 67 17.58 25.96 -10.86
C ASP A 67 17.32 25.25 -12.22
N LYS A 68 16.23 24.47 -12.26
CA LYS A 68 15.85 23.63 -13.42
C LYS A 68 16.90 22.55 -13.77
N LYS A 69 17.77 22.19 -12.83
CA LYS A 69 18.71 21.07 -12.92
C LYS A 69 18.24 19.97 -11.99
N TYR A 70 18.38 18.74 -12.47
CA TYR A 70 18.08 17.55 -11.68
C TYR A 70 19.36 17.00 -11.06
N GLU A 71 19.29 16.61 -9.79
CA GLU A 71 20.36 15.92 -9.08
C GLU A 71 19.74 14.70 -8.39
N TYR A 72 20.53 13.65 -8.24
CA TYR A 72 20.22 12.56 -7.33
C TYR A 72 21.19 12.62 -6.16
N ILE A 73 20.63 12.66 -4.96
CA ILE A 73 21.39 12.74 -3.71
C ILE A 73 21.05 11.54 -2.82
N SER A 74 22.04 11.04 -2.08
CA SER A 74 21.84 10.01 -1.06
C SER A 74 21.09 10.56 0.17
N THR A 75 20.71 9.69 1.07
CA THR A 75 20.07 10.05 2.35
C THR A 75 20.94 10.92 3.24
N ASP A 76 22.26 10.88 3.11
CA ASP A 76 23.22 11.77 3.80
C ASP A 76 23.50 13.09 3.07
N GLY A 77 22.80 13.36 1.96
CA GLY A 77 22.91 14.60 1.18
C GLY A 77 24.07 14.63 0.19
N LYS A 78 24.82 13.53 0.02
CA LYS A 78 25.89 13.44 -0.96
C LYS A 78 25.32 13.39 -2.37
N LYS A 79 25.85 14.22 -3.28
CA LYS A 79 25.44 14.25 -4.67
C LYS A 79 26.03 13.05 -5.42
N LEU A 80 25.21 12.09 -5.77
CA LEU A 80 25.58 10.88 -6.50
C LEU A 80 25.57 11.12 -8.01
N ILE A 81 24.52 11.80 -8.50
CA ILE A 81 24.36 12.12 -9.92
C ILE A 81 24.10 13.62 -10.08
N LYS A 82 24.84 14.28 -10.97
CA LYS A 82 24.70 15.70 -11.30
C LYS A 82 24.53 15.89 -12.79
N TYR A 83 23.54 16.63 -13.18
CA TYR A 83 23.31 16.96 -14.58
C TYR A 83 23.23 18.45 -14.85
N LYS A 84 23.67 18.85 -16.06
CA LYS A 84 23.50 20.20 -16.59
C LYS A 84 22.03 20.49 -16.88
N LYS A 85 21.69 21.77 -17.00
CA LYS A 85 20.36 22.22 -17.43
C LYS A 85 19.96 21.52 -18.75
N GLY A 86 18.71 21.06 -18.80
CA GLY A 86 18.15 20.34 -19.96
C GLY A 86 18.24 18.81 -19.88
N THR A 87 18.83 18.24 -18.81
CA THR A 87 18.73 16.81 -18.51
C THR A 87 17.66 16.60 -17.43
N THR A 88 16.77 15.64 -17.62
CA THR A 88 15.78 15.22 -16.64
C THR A 88 16.23 13.92 -15.96
N LEU A 89 15.91 13.77 -14.68
CA LEU A 89 16.02 12.49 -13.97
C LEU A 89 14.60 11.97 -13.66
N SER A 90 14.40 10.70 -13.88
CA SER A 90 13.19 9.98 -13.46
C SER A 90 13.60 8.70 -12.74
N VAL A 91 12.69 8.19 -11.91
CA VAL A 91 12.83 6.91 -11.23
C VAL A 91 11.95 5.93 -11.95
N VAL A 92 12.52 4.80 -12.33
CA VAL A 92 11.82 3.66 -12.94
C VAL A 92 12.24 2.43 -12.18
N GLU A 93 11.30 1.86 -11.43
CA GLU A 93 11.60 0.83 -10.43
C GLU A 93 12.79 1.28 -9.54
N ASN A 94 13.77 0.44 -9.37
CA ASN A 94 14.97 0.71 -8.57
C ASN A 94 16.09 1.42 -9.36
N MET A 95 15.80 2.02 -10.51
CA MET A 95 16.79 2.67 -11.37
C MET A 95 16.57 4.18 -11.48
N ILE A 96 17.66 4.92 -11.57
CA ILE A 96 17.64 6.35 -11.88
C ILE A 96 17.93 6.53 -13.38
N VAL A 97 16.98 7.06 -14.10
CA VAL A 97 17.08 7.25 -15.55
C VAL A 97 17.26 8.72 -15.88
N ALA A 98 18.39 9.05 -16.47
CA ALA A 98 18.71 10.38 -16.99
C ALA A 98 18.43 10.46 -18.49
N LYS A 99 17.71 11.50 -18.92
CA LYS A 99 17.52 11.84 -20.34
C LYS A 99 18.06 13.22 -20.62
N ASP A 100 19.08 13.33 -21.46
CA ASP A 100 19.69 14.62 -21.81
C ASP A 100 18.84 15.42 -22.83
N ALA A 101 19.22 16.68 -23.07
CA ALA A 101 18.53 17.55 -24.02
C ALA A 101 18.55 17.03 -25.46
N LYS A 102 19.43 16.10 -25.82
CA LYS A 102 19.53 15.46 -27.15
C LYS A 102 18.75 14.14 -27.18
N GLY A 103 18.04 13.79 -26.09
CA GLY A 103 17.24 12.58 -25.97
C GLY A 103 18.07 11.31 -25.72
N LYS A 104 19.33 11.44 -25.29
CA LYS A 104 20.15 10.30 -24.90
C LYS A 104 19.87 9.91 -23.47
N TYR A 105 19.94 8.64 -23.19
CA TYR A 105 19.69 8.06 -21.87
C TYR A 105 20.97 7.55 -21.22
N THR A 106 21.03 7.72 -19.91
CA THR A 106 21.97 7.02 -19.03
C THR A 106 21.16 6.44 -17.89
N ILE A 107 21.40 5.17 -17.56
CA ILE A 107 20.71 4.45 -16.48
C ILE A 107 21.71 4.21 -15.37
N TYR A 108 21.29 4.47 -14.14
CA TYR A 108 22.10 4.28 -12.93
C TYR A 108 21.34 3.40 -11.94
N ASP A 109 22.07 2.69 -11.10
CA ASP A 109 21.53 2.12 -9.88
C ASP A 109 21.26 3.22 -8.82
N GLN A 110 20.73 2.83 -7.70
CA GLN A 110 20.42 3.74 -6.58
C GLN A 110 21.68 4.26 -5.88
N GLN A 111 22.84 3.64 -6.06
CA GLN A 111 24.14 4.11 -5.57
C GLN A 111 24.81 5.10 -6.52
N GLY A 112 24.19 5.38 -7.66
CA GLY A 112 24.70 6.29 -8.68
C GLY A 112 25.74 5.67 -9.60
N LYS A 113 25.90 4.34 -9.60
CA LYS A 113 26.73 3.59 -10.53
C LYS A 113 26.06 3.55 -11.89
N GLU A 114 26.79 3.87 -12.95
CA GLU A 114 26.29 3.79 -14.32
C GLU A 114 26.09 2.32 -14.72
N LEU A 115 24.84 1.92 -14.94
CA LEU A 115 24.47 0.59 -15.46
C LEU A 115 24.49 0.57 -16.99
N TYR A 116 24.04 1.66 -17.60
CA TYR A 116 23.97 1.79 -19.04
C TYR A 116 24.10 3.25 -19.48
N LYS A 117 24.77 3.47 -20.61
CA LYS A 117 24.88 4.78 -21.26
C LYS A 117 24.73 4.68 -22.77
N ASP A 118 23.92 5.56 -23.35
CA ASP A 118 23.77 5.65 -24.78
C ASP A 118 25.10 6.00 -25.48
N SER A 119 25.57 5.07 -26.29
CA SER A 119 26.51 5.39 -27.36
C SER A 119 25.72 5.88 -28.59
N LYS A 120 26.37 6.42 -29.60
CA LYS A 120 25.71 6.91 -30.84
C LYS A 120 24.75 5.85 -31.45
N LYS A 121 23.50 6.25 -31.78
CA LYS A 121 22.46 5.43 -32.48
C LYS A 121 21.78 4.33 -31.66
N VAL A 122 21.50 4.57 -30.39
CA VAL A 122 20.70 3.68 -29.57
C VAL A 122 19.32 4.30 -29.32
N LYS A 123 18.26 3.49 -29.39
CA LYS A 123 16.92 3.89 -28.90
C LYS A 123 16.63 3.12 -27.62
N ILE A 124 16.12 3.80 -26.61
CA ILE A 124 15.62 3.19 -25.39
C ILE A 124 14.11 3.41 -25.33
N TYR A 125 13.40 2.34 -25.06
CA TYR A 125 11.98 2.34 -24.77
C TYR A 125 11.86 2.13 -23.25
N MET A 126 11.23 3.09 -22.57
CA MET A 126 11.02 3.03 -21.13
C MET A 126 9.64 2.44 -20.89
N TYR A 127 9.61 1.21 -20.47
CA TYR A 127 8.47 0.53 -19.85
C TYR A 127 8.73 0.44 -18.34
N ASP A 128 8.18 -0.51 -17.63
CA ASP A 128 8.57 -0.78 -16.24
C ASP A 128 10.04 -1.23 -16.16
N LEU A 129 10.53 -1.91 -17.22
CA LEU A 129 11.96 -2.17 -17.43
C LEU A 129 12.47 -1.52 -18.73
N PRO A 130 13.73 -1.09 -18.78
CA PRO A 130 14.30 -0.49 -19.98
C PRO A 130 14.53 -1.52 -21.07
N VAL A 131 14.12 -1.16 -22.28
CA VAL A 131 14.38 -1.94 -23.50
C VAL A 131 15.31 -1.18 -24.42
N ILE A 132 16.50 -1.67 -24.63
CA ILE A 132 17.55 -1.06 -25.46
C ILE A 132 17.50 -1.62 -26.86
N TYR A 133 17.41 -0.74 -27.87
CA TYR A 133 17.54 -1.13 -29.26
C TYR A 133 18.90 -0.71 -29.82
N LYS A 134 19.77 -1.70 -30.07
CA LYS A 134 21.13 -1.50 -30.59
C LYS A 134 21.47 -2.62 -31.59
N ASN A 135 22.16 -2.28 -32.69
CA ASN A 135 22.60 -3.26 -33.70
C ASN A 135 21.48 -4.17 -34.23
N LYS A 136 20.28 -3.60 -34.47
CA LYS A 136 19.08 -4.31 -34.94
C LYS A 136 18.56 -5.39 -33.96
N LYS A 137 18.90 -5.28 -32.66
CA LYS A 137 18.41 -6.14 -31.60
C LYS A 137 17.83 -5.31 -30.46
N TYR A 138 16.81 -5.84 -29.81
CA TYR A 138 16.21 -5.34 -28.58
C TYR A 138 16.77 -6.16 -27.41
N SER A 139 17.19 -5.49 -26.36
CA SER A 139 17.65 -6.13 -25.11
C SER A 139 16.87 -5.55 -23.94
N VAL A 140 16.34 -6.40 -23.07
CA VAL A 140 15.68 -6.02 -21.82
C VAL A 140 16.73 -6.03 -20.72
N LEU A 141 16.81 -4.98 -19.92
CA LEU A 141 17.65 -4.94 -18.71
C LEU A 141 16.79 -5.18 -17.46
N ASN A 142 17.34 -5.93 -16.49
CA ASN A 142 16.80 -6.00 -15.14
C ASN A 142 17.23 -4.76 -14.30
N SER A 143 16.87 -4.74 -13.04
CA SER A 143 17.21 -3.65 -12.09
C SER A 143 18.72 -3.53 -11.81
N GLU A 144 19.49 -4.59 -12.01
CA GLU A 144 20.96 -4.62 -11.87
C GLU A 144 21.68 -4.17 -13.15
N GLY A 145 20.94 -3.90 -14.24
CA GLY A 145 21.50 -3.54 -15.54
C GLY A 145 21.98 -4.74 -16.37
N GLU A 146 21.62 -5.94 -15.97
CA GLU A 146 21.96 -7.15 -16.68
C GLU A 146 20.94 -7.44 -17.79
N VAL A 147 21.40 -8.08 -18.86
CA VAL A 147 20.53 -8.42 -19.99
C VAL A 147 19.74 -9.68 -19.68
N VAL A 148 18.43 -9.55 -19.49
CA VAL A 148 17.50 -10.68 -19.27
C VAL A 148 17.29 -11.47 -20.57
N THR A 149 17.07 -10.75 -21.66
CA THR A 149 16.83 -11.37 -22.98
C THR A 149 17.20 -10.44 -24.12
N THR A 150 17.50 -11.01 -25.27
CA THR A 150 17.77 -10.27 -26.50
C THR A 150 16.96 -10.84 -27.67
N SER A 151 16.37 -9.97 -28.50
CA SER A 151 15.50 -10.34 -29.61
C SER A 151 15.74 -9.50 -30.86
N LYS A 152 15.64 -10.10 -32.04
CA LYS A 152 15.51 -9.36 -33.32
C LYS A 152 14.09 -8.83 -33.54
N LYS A 153 13.07 -9.45 -32.90
CA LYS A 153 11.67 -8.99 -32.93
C LYS A 153 11.49 -7.81 -31.98
N ALA A 154 10.65 -6.88 -32.36
CA ALA A 154 10.31 -5.74 -31.50
C ALA A 154 9.67 -6.21 -30.20
N ILE A 155 10.10 -5.59 -29.10
CA ILE A 155 9.54 -5.76 -27.77
C ILE A 155 8.57 -4.60 -27.56
N ASN A 156 7.33 -4.92 -27.25
CA ASN A 156 6.25 -3.94 -27.08
C ASN A 156 6.04 -3.54 -25.61
N TYR A 157 6.53 -4.35 -24.68
CA TYR A 157 6.48 -4.11 -23.25
C TYR A 157 7.48 -5.00 -22.51
N ALA A 158 8.06 -4.49 -21.45
CA ALA A 158 8.83 -5.23 -20.46
C ALA A 158 8.52 -4.74 -19.06
N GLY A 159 8.17 -5.64 -18.16
CA GLY A 159 7.78 -5.31 -16.79
C GLY A 159 8.27 -6.33 -15.79
N ILE A 160 8.27 -5.95 -14.52
CA ILE A 160 8.69 -6.78 -13.39
C ILE A 160 7.54 -6.95 -12.39
N TYR A 161 7.51 -8.07 -11.72
CA TYR A 161 6.55 -8.40 -10.68
C TYR A 161 7.26 -9.08 -9.50
N HIS A 162 7.15 -8.47 -8.30
CA HIS A 162 7.78 -8.96 -7.07
C HIS A 162 9.28 -9.27 -7.22
N ASP A 163 10.03 -8.39 -7.88
CA ASP A 163 11.49 -8.44 -8.08
C ASP A 163 12.04 -9.74 -8.71
N SER A 164 11.17 -10.70 -9.02
CA SER A 164 11.58 -12.02 -9.51
C SER A 164 11.01 -12.39 -10.86
N PHE A 165 9.82 -11.93 -11.19
CA PHE A 165 9.19 -12.28 -12.47
C PHE A 165 9.27 -11.14 -13.46
N ILE A 166 9.84 -11.43 -14.64
CA ILE A 166 9.94 -10.46 -15.73
C ILE A 166 9.04 -10.91 -16.88
N THR A 167 8.18 -9.99 -17.33
CA THR A 167 7.28 -10.18 -18.46
C THR A 167 7.83 -9.43 -19.66
N VAL A 168 8.01 -10.11 -20.78
CA VAL A 168 8.43 -9.50 -22.05
C VAL A 168 7.38 -9.79 -23.13
N ALA A 169 6.68 -8.72 -23.54
CA ALA A 169 5.63 -8.83 -24.57
C ALA A 169 6.15 -8.50 -25.97
N TYR A 170 5.90 -9.39 -26.89
CA TYR A 170 6.11 -9.25 -28.34
C TYR A 170 4.77 -9.03 -29.04
N LYS A 171 4.80 -8.82 -30.36
CA LYS A 171 3.56 -8.64 -31.14
C LYS A 171 2.62 -9.86 -31.08
N ASP A 172 3.17 -11.05 -30.98
CA ASP A 172 2.47 -12.33 -31.16
C ASP A 172 2.51 -13.24 -29.93
N LYS A 173 3.27 -12.88 -28.91
CA LYS A 173 3.45 -13.67 -27.70
C LYS A 173 3.95 -12.85 -26.53
N THR A 174 3.77 -13.39 -25.34
CA THR A 174 4.40 -12.92 -24.09
C THR A 174 5.35 -14.01 -23.57
N VAL A 175 6.49 -13.61 -23.04
CA VAL A 175 7.47 -14.53 -22.41
C VAL A 175 7.65 -14.11 -20.96
N LEU A 176 7.57 -15.06 -20.04
CA LEU A 176 7.85 -14.86 -18.62
C LEU A 176 9.22 -15.42 -18.30
N PHE A 177 10.00 -14.67 -17.54
CA PHE A 177 11.26 -15.08 -16.95
C PHE A 177 11.11 -15.06 -15.43
N ASP A 178 11.69 -16.01 -14.75
CA ASP A 178 11.78 -16.06 -13.29
C ASP A 178 13.26 -16.00 -12.92
N THR A 179 13.68 -14.90 -12.34
CA THR A 179 15.07 -14.65 -11.93
C THR A 179 15.37 -15.09 -10.50
N SER A 180 14.38 -15.71 -9.81
CA SER A 180 14.58 -16.24 -8.46
C SER A 180 15.50 -17.45 -8.44
N SER A 181 16.21 -17.68 -7.33
CA SER A 181 17.11 -18.83 -7.14
C SER A 181 16.40 -20.19 -7.18
N ASN A 182 15.07 -20.22 -7.02
CA ASN A 182 14.23 -21.42 -7.05
C ASN A 182 13.32 -21.45 -8.29
N SER A 183 13.76 -20.85 -9.38
CA SER A 183 12.98 -20.77 -10.63
C SER A 183 12.54 -22.14 -11.12
N GLN A 184 11.26 -22.22 -11.50
CA GLN A 184 10.68 -23.37 -12.24
C GLN A 184 10.60 -23.09 -13.75
N ILE A 185 11.05 -21.92 -14.18
CA ILE A 185 11.09 -21.48 -15.58
C ILE A 185 12.55 -21.54 -16.01
N ASP A 186 12.83 -22.16 -17.15
CA ASP A 186 14.18 -22.24 -17.70
C ASP A 186 14.69 -20.86 -18.19
N GLU A 187 15.98 -20.76 -18.50
CA GLU A 187 16.62 -19.52 -18.94
C GLU A 187 16.05 -18.97 -20.27
N GLU A 188 15.41 -19.80 -21.08
CA GLU A 188 14.74 -19.37 -22.32
C GLU A 188 13.41 -18.69 -22.06
N GLY A 189 12.86 -18.85 -20.85
CA GLY A 189 11.61 -18.29 -20.41
C GLY A 189 10.37 -19.06 -20.87
N LEU A 190 9.27 -18.89 -20.13
CA LEU A 190 8.00 -19.53 -20.42
C LEU A 190 7.26 -18.75 -21.52
N THR A 191 7.18 -19.30 -22.71
CA THR A 191 6.46 -18.68 -23.84
C THR A 191 4.95 -18.90 -23.73
N ILE A 192 4.18 -17.82 -23.81
CA ILE A 192 2.72 -17.79 -23.74
C ILE A 192 2.17 -17.15 -25.01
N LYS A 193 1.19 -17.78 -25.66
CA LYS A 193 0.53 -17.26 -26.87
C LYS A 193 -0.52 -16.21 -26.51
N LEU A 194 -0.11 -15.07 -26.03
CA LEU A 194 -0.95 -13.89 -25.74
C LEU A 194 -0.43 -12.70 -26.55
N LYS A 195 -1.36 -11.92 -27.12
CA LYS A 195 -1.09 -10.72 -27.89
C LYS A 195 -1.50 -9.51 -27.06
N GLY A 196 -0.56 -8.64 -26.71
CA GLY A 196 -0.82 -7.45 -25.93
C GLY A 196 0.33 -7.11 -25.00
N GLN A 197 0.09 -6.14 -24.08
CA GLN A 197 1.08 -5.69 -23.10
C GLN A 197 0.77 -6.31 -21.73
N TYR A 198 0.77 -7.63 -21.70
CA TYR A 198 0.46 -8.38 -20.48
C TYR A 198 1.56 -8.27 -19.43
N LYS A 199 1.17 -7.96 -18.20
CA LYS A 199 1.99 -8.05 -16.99
C LYS A 199 1.40 -9.04 -16.00
N ILE A 200 2.23 -9.65 -15.16
CA ILE A 200 1.74 -10.50 -14.06
C ILE A 200 1.07 -9.60 -13.03
N VAL A 201 -0.10 -10.00 -12.55
CA VAL A 201 -0.85 -9.34 -11.46
C VAL A 201 -1.11 -10.27 -10.29
N ALA A 202 -0.95 -11.58 -10.47
CA ALA A 202 -0.95 -12.57 -9.40
C ALA A 202 -0.24 -13.84 -9.84
N ASN A 203 0.41 -14.54 -8.91
CA ASN A 203 1.00 -15.84 -9.13
C ASN A 203 0.69 -16.81 -7.99
N ASP A 204 0.67 -18.09 -8.31
CA ASP A 204 0.65 -19.21 -7.36
C ASP A 204 1.53 -20.32 -7.94
N TYR A 205 2.63 -20.65 -7.26
CA TYR A 205 3.63 -21.64 -7.74
C TYR A 205 3.09 -23.06 -7.94
N LYS A 206 1.86 -23.34 -7.48
CA LYS A 206 1.18 -24.63 -7.70
C LYS A 206 0.10 -24.56 -8.79
N LYS A 207 -0.37 -23.36 -9.13
CA LYS A 207 -1.52 -23.17 -10.03
C LYS A 207 -1.15 -22.49 -11.34
N GLY A 208 -0.37 -21.39 -11.28
CA GLY A 208 0.04 -20.63 -12.46
C GLY A 208 0.05 -19.13 -12.26
N PHE A 209 -0.13 -18.40 -13.35
CA PHE A 209 0.00 -16.95 -13.41
C PHE A 209 -1.28 -16.31 -13.88
N VAL A 210 -1.63 -15.18 -13.30
CA VAL A 210 -2.66 -14.27 -13.82
C VAL A 210 -1.95 -13.09 -14.45
N LEU A 211 -2.26 -12.84 -15.71
CA LEU A 211 -1.71 -11.75 -16.49
C LEU A 211 -2.80 -10.76 -16.85
N TYR A 212 -2.48 -9.47 -16.86
CA TYR A 212 -3.40 -8.40 -17.18
C TYR A 212 -2.80 -7.42 -18.17
N ASP A 213 -3.55 -7.14 -19.25
CA ASP A 213 -3.26 -6.07 -20.20
C ASP A 213 -4.18 -4.89 -19.87
N GLN A 214 -3.62 -3.85 -19.25
CA GLN A 214 -4.37 -2.67 -18.84
C GLN A 214 -4.88 -1.85 -20.03
N GLN A 215 -4.18 -1.86 -21.16
CA GLN A 215 -4.60 -1.11 -22.37
C GLN A 215 -5.80 -1.75 -23.05
N GLN A 216 -5.87 -3.08 -23.07
CA GLN A 216 -6.96 -3.83 -23.69
C GLN A 216 -8.01 -4.29 -22.67
N ILE A 217 -7.78 -4.05 -21.38
CA ILE A 217 -8.65 -4.47 -20.27
C ILE A 217 -8.86 -6.01 -20.31
N ASN A 218 -7.81 -6.75 -20.63
CA ASN A 218 -7.86 -8.20 -20.77
C ASN A 218 -7.13 -8.91 -19.63
N LEU A 219 -7.84 -9.83 -18.97
CA LEU A 219 -7.31 -10.72 -17.95
C LEU A 219 -7.13 -12.12 -18.52
N ALA A 220 -5.95 -12.71 -18.35
CA ALA A 220 -5.64 -14.07 -18.75
C ALA A 220 -5.15 -14.90 -17.57
N TYR A 221 -5.64 -16.13 -17.45
CA TYR A 221 -5.05 -17.12 -16.55
C TYR A 221 -4.25 -18.15 -17.34
N VAL A 222 -3.02 -18.38 -16.90
CA VAL A 222 -2.03 -19.21 -17.56
C VAL A 222 -1.50 -20.25 -16.57
N SER A 223 -1.50 -21.52 -16.98
CA SER A 223 -0.92 -22.61 -16.17
C SER A 223 0.61 -22.50 -16.08
N LEU A 224 1.24 -23.19 -15.14
CA LEU A 224 2.70 -23.27 -14.99
C LEU A 224 3.43 -23.76 -16.26
N LYS A 225 2.73 -24.43 -17.19
CA LYS A 225 3.27 -24.90 -18.49
C LYS A 225 3.02 -23.90 -19.63
N GLY A 226 2.64 -22.65 -19.34
CA GLY A 226 2.40 -21.62 -20.37
C GLY A 226 1.09 -21.77 -21.16
N LYS A 227 0.21 -22.73 -20.79
CA LYS A 227 -1.08 -22.89 -21.46
C LYS A 227 -2.08 -21.87 -20.96
N VAL A 228 -2.57 -21.00 -21.85
CA VAL A 228 -3.69 -20.09 -21.56
C VAL A 228 -4.94 -20.94 -21.29
N LYS A 229 -5.54 -20.75 -20.13
CA LYS A 229 -6.77 -21.44 -19.71
C LYS A 229 -7.99 -20.64 -20.08
N PHE A 230 -7.92 -19.31 -19.92
CA PHE A 230 -8.89 -18.36 -20.44
C PHE A 230 -8.25 -16.99 -20.65
N GLU A 231 -8.90 -16.20 -21.47
CA GLU A 231 -8.68 -14.77 -21.67
C GLU A 231 -10.04 -14.10 -21.67
N LYS A 232 -10.22 -13.04 -20.87
CA LYS A 232 -11.51 -12.35 -20.69
C LYS A 232 -11.30 -10.85 -20.60
N ASN A 233 -12.18 -10.10 -21.21
CA ASN A 233 -12.26 -8.65 -21.06
C ASN A 233 -12.92 -8.33 -19.72
N ILE A 234 -12.09 -8.07 -18.71
CA ILE A 234 -12.50 -7.81 -17.33
C ILE A 234 -11.57 -6.76 -16.73
N GLU A 235 -12.14 -5.65 -16.28
CA GLU A 235 -11.41 -4.64 -15.52
C GLU A 235 -11.13 -5.12 -14.10
N VAL A 236 -9.89 -4.94 -13.64
CA VAL A 236 -9.47 -5.38 -12.30
C VAL A 236 -8.48 -4.40 -11.66
N ASP A 237 -8.71 -4.09 -10.39
CA ASP A 237 -7.76 -3.36 -9.53
C ASP A 237 -6.85 -4.32 -8.78
N SER A 238 -7.38 -5.47 -8.40
CA SER A 238 -6.61 -6.51 -7.73
C SER A 238 -7.12 -7.91 -8.05
N VAL A 239 -6.19 -8.87 -8.00
CA VAL A 239 -6.44 -10.29 -8.25
C VAL A 239 -5.79 -11.13 -7.17
N LYS A 240 -6.52 -12.14 -6.66
CA LYS A 240 -5.96 -13.12 -5.71
C LYS A 240 -6.43 -14.52 -6.04
N PHE A 241 -5.53 -15.49 -5.86
CA PHE A 241 -5.89 -16.90 -5.88
C PHE A 241 -6.62 -17.29 -4.59
N LYS A 242 -7.73 -18.00 -4.74
CA LYS A 242 -8.47 -18.60 -3.63
C LYS A 242 -9.00 -19.97 -4.04
N ASP A 243 -8.48 -21.02 -3.41
CA ASP A 243 -8.82 -22.42 -3.72
C ASP A 243 -8.74 -22.70 -5.24
N SER A 244 -9.83 -23.07 -5.90
CA SER A 244 -9.92 -23.31 -7.36
C SER A 244 -10.45 -22.11 -8.17
N SER A 245 -10.34 -20.90 -7.60
CA SER A 245 -10.90 -19.68 -8.20
C SER A 245 -9.95 -18.49 -8.04
N LEU A 246 -10.21 -17.46 -8.84
CA LEU A 246 -9.67 -16.12 -8.68
C LEU A 246 -10.73 -15.23 -8.04
N ILE A 247 -10.31 -14.39 -7.13
CA ILE A 247 -11.09 -13.28 -6.64
C ILE A 247 -10.55 -12.04 -7.32
N LEU A 248 -11.41 -11.38 -8.06
CA LEU A 248 -11.14 -10.15 -8.78
C LEU A 248 -11.88 -9.02 -8.08
N LYS A 249 -11.25 -7.86 -7.97
CA LYS A 249 -11.86 -6.66 -7.41
C LYS A 249 -11.68 -5.51 -8.38
N ASN A 250 -12.72 -4.71 -8.54
CA ASN A 250 -12.71 -3.42 -9.22
C ASN A 250 -13.66 -2.45 -8.49
N GLU A 251 -13.85 -1.26 -9.05
CA GLU A 251 -14.75 -0.24 -8.49
C GLU A 251 -16.20 -0.73 -8.36
N ASP A 252 -16.66 -1.60 -9.28
CA ASP A 252 -18.04 -2.11 -9.31
C ASP A 252 -18.28 -3.21 -8.28
N GLY A 253 -17.24 -3.79 -7.69
CA GLY A 253 -17.39 -4.84 -6.70
C GLY A 253 -16.40 -5.99 -6.83
N ILE A 254 -16.89 -7.20 -6.60
CA ILE A 254 -16.10 -8.42 -6.54
C ILE A 254 -16.61 -9.42 -7.54
N ARG A 255 -15.69 -10.06 -8.25
CA ARG A 255 -15.99 -11.15 -9.17
C ARG A 255 -15.24 -12.40 -8.74
N LEU A 256 -15.95 -13.51 -8.72
CA LEU A 256 -15.37 -14.85 -8.52
C LEU A 256 -15.28 -15.57 -9.85
N LEU A 257 -14.07 -15.90 -10.27
CA LEU A 257 -13.81 -16.56 -11.55
C LEU A 257 -13.09 -17.89 -11.31
N SER A 258 -13.68 -19.01 -11.75
CA SER A 258 -13.03 -20.30 -11.64
C SER A 258 -11.78 -20.38 -12.52
N LEU A 259 -10.76 -21.19 -12.11
CA LEU A 259 -9.51 -21.33 -12.85
C LEU A 259 -9.68 -21.99 -14.24
N ASP A 260 -10.81 -22.62 -14.52
CA ASP A 260 -11.17 -23.10 -15.86
C ASP A 260 -11.95 -22.08 -16.71
N GLY A 261 -12.23 -20.90 -16.13
CA GLY A 261 -12.96 -19.80 -16.77
C GLY A 261 -14.46 -20.04 -16.99
N LYS A 262 -15.02 -21.17 -16.54
CA LYS A 262 -16.41 -21.55 -16.83
C LYS A 262 -17.40 -20.93 -15.85
N LYS A 263 -17.02 -20.81 -14.59
CA LYS A 263 -17.84 -20.14 -13.59
C LYS A 263 -17.37 -18.72 -13.42
N ASP A 264 -18.25 -17.78 -13.64
CA ASP A 264 -17.99 -16.34 -13.61
C ASP A 264 -19.16 -15.69 -12.89
N VAL A 265 -18.94 -15.30 -11.64
CA VAL A 265 -19.97 -14.74 -10.78
C VAL A 265 -19.56 -13.33 -10.38
N VAL A 266 -20.36 -12.35 -10.77
CA VAL A 266 -20.20 -10.96 -10.39
C VAL A 266 -21.08 -10.70 -9.19
N ALA A 267 -20.47 -10.31 -8.08
CA ALA A 267 -21.16 -9.76 -6.94
C ALA A 267 -21.04 -8.24 -6.98
N THR A 268 -22.10 -7.56 -7.36
CA THR A 268 -22.24 -6.13 -7.11
C THR A 268 -22.25 -5.97 -5.59
N SER A 269 -21.13 -5.61 -5.00
CA SER A 269 -21.05 -5.47 -3.57
C SER A 269 -20.65 -4.06 -3.19
N TYR A 270 -21.26 -3.59 -2.16
CA TYR A 270 -20.87 -2.38 -1.46
C TYR A 270 -19.55 -2.56 -0.68
N TYR A 271 -18.87 -3.70 -0.85
CA TYR A 271 -17.69 -4.05 -0.09
C TYR A 271 -16.43 -3.79 -0.89
N LYS A 272 -15.56 -2.94 -0.36
CA LYS A 272 -14.26 -2.62 -0.97
C LYS A 272 -13.14 -3.59 -0.60
N ASP A 273 -13.30 -4.44 0.41
CA ASP A 273 -12.24 -5.35 0.86
C ASP A 273 -12.69 -6.81 1.03
N VAL A 274 -12.26 -7.66 0.10
CA VAL A 274 -12.62 -9.09 0.03
C VAL A 274 -11.89 -9.96 1.04
N ASN A 275 -10.70 -9.55 1.47
CA ASN A 275 -9.84 -10.43 2.26
C ASN A 275 -10.44 -10.79 3.61
N ASN A 276 -11.25 -9.87 4.14
CA ASN A 276 -11.90 -10.03 5.44
C ASN A 276 -13.12 -10.95 5.38
N TYR A 277 -13.61 -11.30 4.20
CA TYR A 277 -14.84 -12.08 4.01
C TYR A 277 -14.64 -13.58 3.83
N LEU A 278 -13.41 -14.01 3.61
CA LEU A 278 -13.12 -15.39 3.26
C LEU A 278 -12.65 -16.17 4.47
N SER A 279 -13.57 -16.72 5.24
CA SER A 279 -13.23 -17.67 6.30
C SER A 279 -12.78 -19.02 5.72
N LYS A 280 -11.93 -19.76 6.45
CA LYS A 280 -11.37 -21.07 6.04
C LYS A 280 -12.42 -22.12 5.66
N ASN A 281 -13.67 -21.98 6.12
CA ASN A 281 -14.73 -22.98 5.91
C ASN A 281 -15.90 -22.45 5.07
N ALA A 282 -15.69 -21.50 4.21
CA ALA A 282 -16.72 -20.59 3.94
C ALA A 282 -17.62 -20.70 2.77
N SER A 283 -18.79 -20.54 3.09
CA SER A 283 -19.73 -19.69 2.37
C SER A 283 -19.51 -18.23 2.76
N TYR A 284 -19.65 -17.31 1.84
CA TYR A 284 -19.62 -15.87 2.06
C TYR A 284 -20.81 -15.21 1.37
N ILE A 285 -21.18 -14.04 1.84
CA ILE A 285 -22.33 -13.30 1.33
C ILE A 285 -21.85 -12.00 0.69
N TYR A 286 -22.30 -11.77 -0.54
CA TYR A 286 -22.12 -10.53 -1.26
C TYR A 286 -23.45 -10.02 -1.74
N GLY A 287 -23.86 -8.87 -1.27
CA GLY A 287 -25.18 -8.38 -1.60
C GLY A 287 -26.24 -9.40 -1.17
N PRO A 288 -27.24 -9.70 -2.00
CA PRO A 288 -28.24 -10.72 -1.72
C PRO A 288 -27.76 -12.16 -1.94
N HIS A 289 -26.48 -12.38 -2.27
CA HIS A 289 -25.97 -13.67 -2.73
C HIS A 289 -25.04 -14.31 -1.71
N LYS A 290 -25.19 -15.59 -1.50
CA LYS A 290 -24.31 -16.44 -0.71
C LYS A 290 -23.53 -17.35 -1.63
N PHE A 291 -22.20 -17.33 -1.49
CA PHE A 291 -21.30 -18.18 -2.25
C PHE A 291 -20.76 -19.31 -1.39
N THR A 292 -20.76 -20.51 -1.93
CA THR A 292 -20.09 -21.65 -1.31
C THR A 292 -18.60 -21.62 -1.66
N LYS A 293 -17.79 -22.40 -0.94
CA LYS A 293 -16.34 -22.53 -1.13
C LYS A 293 -15.92 -22.86 -2.56
N ASP A 294 -16.77 -23.61 -3.27
CA ASP A 294 -16.60 -23.99 -4.68
C ASP A 294 -17.25 -23.00 -5.66
N GLY A 295 -17.66 -21.82 -5.18
CA GLY A 295 -18.20 -20.74 -5.99
C GLY A 295 -19.66 -20.94 -6.42
N LYS A 296 -20.42 -21.86 -5.82
CA LYS A 296 -21.85 -21.99 -6.09
C LYS A 296 -22.61 -20.87 -5.41
N GLU A 297 -23.43 -20.18 -6.19
CA GLU A 297 -24.30 -19.13 -5.73
C GLU A 297 -25.58 -19.69 -5.11
N LYS A 298 -26.03 -19.10 -4.02
CA LYS A 298 -27.35 -19.33 -3.43
C LYS A 298 -27.94 -18.00 -3.04
N ASP A 299 -29.16 -17.75 -3.49
CA ASP A 299 -29.93 -16.58 -3.07
C ASP A 299 -30.22 -16.64 -1.57
N VAL A 300 -29.98 -15.52 -0.89
CA VAL A 300 -30.43 -15.32 0.50
C VAL A 300 -31.66 -14.42 0.43
N LYS A 301 -32.84 -15.03 0.36
CA LYS A 301 -34.09 -14.30 0.22
C LYS A 301 -34.31 -13.29 1.33
N GLY A 302 -34.68 -12.07 0.95
CA GLY A 302 -35.12 -11.02 1.87
C GLY A 302 -33.99 -10.28 2.59
N ILE A 303 -32.72 -10.48 2.19
CA ILE A 303 -31.55 -9.81 2.78
C ILE A 303 -31.00 -8.77 1.78
N GLN A 304 -30.99 -7.51 2.19
CA GLN A 304 -30.29 -6.43 1.49
C GLN A 304 -29.16 -5.90 2.40
N LEU A 305 -27.97 -5.78 1.85
CA LEU A 305 -26.86 -5.21 2.59
C LEU A 305 -27.04 -3.70 2.74
N ASN A 306 -26.53 -3.17 3.86
CA ASN A 306 -26.43 -1.74 4.04
C ASN A 306 -25.45 -1.17 2.99
N PRO A 307 -25.88 -0.20 2.14
CA PRO A 307 -24.98 0.40 1.14
C PRO A 307 -23.80 1.15 1.74
N ASN A 308 -23.87 1.52 3.02
CA ASN A 308 -22.78 2.22 3.71
C ASN A 308 -21.75 1.28 4.34
N VAL A 309 -21.91 -0.04 4.23
CA VAL A 309 -20.95 -1.00 4.75
C VAL A 309 -19.73 -1.02 3.84
N ALA A 310 -18.59 -0.56 4.35
CA ALA A 310 -17.35 -0.48 3.61
C ALA A 310 -16.44 -1.71 3.74
N SER A 311 -16.54 -2.43 4.87
CA SER A 311 -15.73 -3.61 5.17
C SER A 311 -16.45 -4.51 6.17
N VAL A 312 -16.08 -5.81 6.28
CA VAL A 312 -16.66 -6.74 7.26
C VAL A 312 -15.60 -7.29 8.18
N HIS A 313 -15.68 -6.92 9.43
CA HIS A 313 -14.84 -7.44 10.48
C HIS A 313 -15.65 -8.34 11.42
N GLY A 314 -15.04 -9.36 11.98
CA GLY A 314 -15.69 -10.23 12.96
C GLY A 314 -16.70 -11.24 12.38
N HIS A 315 -16.78 -11.43 11.08
CA HIS A 315 -17.67 -12.38 10.39
C HIS A 315 -19.18 -12.12 10.54
N ILE A 316 -19.57 -10.93 10.97
CA ILE A 316 -20.95 -10.47 11.06
C ILE A 316 -21.07 -9.08 10.41
N PHE A 317 -22.22 -8.77 9.84
CA PHE A 317 -22.45 -7.53 9.10
C PHE A 317 -23.92 -7.11 9.19
N PRO A 318 -24.20 -5.80 9.08
CA PRO A 318 -25.55 -5.28 9.12
C PRO A 318 -26.26 -5.52 7.79
N VAL A 319 -27.48 -5.98 7.88
CA VAL A 319 -28.36 -6.26 6.75
C VAL A 319 -29.66 -5.50 6.95
N TYR A 320 -30.10 -4.80 5.92
CA TYR A 320 -31.43 -4.16 5.97
C TYR A 320 -32.52 -5.21 5.75
N VAL A 321 -33.33 -5.40 6.77
CA VAL A 321 -34.52 -6.24 6.70
C VAL A 321 -35.70 -5.36 6.34
N GLN A 322 -36.33 -5.63 5.21
CA GLN A 322 -37.42 -4.82 4.64
C GLN A 322 -38.51 -4.49 5.68
N ASN A 323 -38.83 -3.19 5.81
CA ASN A 323 -39.83 -2.64 6.75
C ASN A 323 -39.51 -2.84 8.24
N LYS A 324 -38.30 -3.30 8.59
CA LYS A 324 -37.88 -3.50 9.99
C LYS A 324 -36.71 -2.62 10.40
N GLY A 325 -35.68 -2.54 9.55
CA GLY A 325 -34.42 -1.86 9.85
C GLY A 325 -33.22 -2.77 9.67
N TYR A 326 -32.13 -2.43 10.29
CA TYR A 326 -30.87 -3.18 10.19
C TYR A 326 -30.77 -4.27 11.26
N GLN A 327 -30.31 -5.44 10.85
CA GLN A 327 -30.02 -6.56 11.75
C GLN A 327 -28.70 -7.21 11.36
N TYR A 328 -27.92 -7.68 12.32
CA TYR A 328 -26.62 -8.29 12.05
C TYR A 328 -26.73 -9.78 11.75
N TYR A 329 -26.15 -10.19 10.64
CA TYR A 329 -26.08 -11.57 10.17
C TYR A 329 -24.65 -12.07 10.05
N GLY A 330 -24.48 -13.36 10.26
CA GLY A 330 -23.21 -14.05 9.99
C GLY A 330 -23.11 -14.52 8.54
N PHE A 331 -21.92 -14.90 8.09
CA PHE A 331 -21.68 -15.47 6.76
C PHE A 331 -22.45 -16.76 6.45
N ASN A 332 -22.95 -17.42 7.46
CA ASN A 332 -23.82 -18.58 7.31
C ASN A 332 -25.28 -18.22 6.99
N GLY A 333 -25.59 -16.92 6.90
CA GLY A 333 -26.94 -16.40 6.64
C GLY A 333 -27.87 -16.49 7.86
N LYS A 334 -27.34 -16.73 9.05
CA LYS A 334 -28.11 -16.73 10.30
C LYS A 334 -27.98 -15.40 11.03
N GLU A 335 -29.02 -15.01 11.73
CA GLU A 335 -28.99 -13.88 12.63
C GLU A 335 -27.89 -14.08 13.67
N ALA A 336 -26.98 -13.09 13.74
CA ALA A 336 -25.91 -13.06 14.73
C ALA A 336 -26.31 -12.22 15.95
N ILE A 337 -27.00 -11.09 15.72
CA ILE A 337 -27.54 -10.22 16.76
C ILE A 337 -29.02 -10.01 16.50
N LYS A 338 -29.85 -10.36 17.45
CA LYS A 338 -31.32 -10.34 17.32
C LYS A 338 -31.93 -8.93 17.32
N THR A 339 -31.22 -7.96 17.86
CA THR A 339 -31.68 -6.57 17.93
C THR A 339 -31.78 -5.95 16.54
N ILE A 340 -32.87 -5.24 16.28
CA ILE A 340 -33.08 -4.45 15.08
C ILE A 340 -32.73 -2.99 15.38
N TYR A 341 -32.01 -2.36 14.47
CA TYR A 341 -31.55 -1.00 14.55
C TYR A 341 -32.15 -0.15 13.45
N LYS A 342 -32.37 1.13 13.71
CA LYS A 342 -32.76 2.11 12.69
C LYS A 342 -31.57 2.47 11.80
N ASP A 343 -30.37 2.52 12.41
CA ASP A 343 -29.11 2.72 11.69
C ASP A 343 -28.04 1.81 12.28
N ALA A 344 -27.18 1.24 11.42
CA ALA A 344 -26.14 0.31 11.82
C ALA A 344 -24.98 0.36 10.84
N GLN A 345 -23.79 0.59 11.35
CA GLN A 345 -22.54 0.51 10.60
C GLN A 345 -21.94 -0.91 10.69
N ASP A 346 -20.98 -1.18 9.82
CA ASP A 346 -20.17 -2.38 9.90
C ASP A 346 -19.28 -2.37 11.15
N PHE A 347 -18.86 -3.54 11.59
CA PHE A 347 -17.80 -3.65 12.59
C PHE A 347 -16.47 -3.23 11.97
N ASP A 348 -15.75 -2.38 12.65
CA ASP A 348 -14.38 -2.02 12.28
C ASP A 348 -13.37 -3.14 12.62
N GLN A 349 -12.10 -2.90 12.34
CA GLN A 349 -11.01 -3.85 12.64
C GLN A 349 -10.87 -4.14 14.15
N TYR A 350 -11.40 -3.28 15.02
CA TYR A 350 -11.41 -3.46 16.49
C TYR A 350 -12.68 -4.17 16.99
N ARG A 351 -13.54 -4.62 16.05
CA ARG A 351 -14.81 -5.35 16.32
C ARG A 351 -15.84 -4.52 17.07
N VAL A 352 -15.88 -3.25 16.80
CA VAL A 352 -16.86 -2.31 17.32
C VAL A 352 -17.66 -1.71 16.17
N ALA A 353 -18.96 -1.53 16.36
CA ALA A 353 -19.86 -0.91 15.41
C ALA A 353 -20.62 0.26 16.04
N VAL A 354 -20.86 1.30 15.25
CA VAL A 354 -21.75 2.40 15.62
C VAL A 354 -23.17 2.03 15.23
N VAL A 355 -24.09 2.06 16.18
CA VAL A 355 -25.50 1.68 15.96
C VAL A 355 -26.45 2.65 16.62
N SER A 356 -27.67 2.74 16.05
CA SER A 356 -28.78 3.50 16.61
C SER A 356 -30.08 2.70 16.56
N LYS A 357 -30.84 2.66 17.68
CA LYS A 357 -32.17 2.05 17.75
C LYS A 357 -33.28 2.96 17.28
N ASP A 358 -33.12 4.26 17.44
CA ASP A 358 -34.13 5.28 17.12
C ASP A 358 -33.78 6.13 15.90
N GLY A 359 -32.54 6.12 15.44
CA GLY A 359 -32.02 6.97 14.38
C GLY A 359 -31.54 8.34 14.85
N GLU A 360 -31.64 8.62 16.15
CA GLU A 360 -31.27 9.92 16.75
C GLU A 360 -30.09 9.81 17.69
N LYS A 361 -29.99 8.69 18.41
CA LYS A 361 -28.94 8.44 19.40
C LYS A 361 -28.13 7.20 19.07
N TYR A 362 -26.83 7.37 18.99
CA TYR A 362 -25.84 6.39 18.60
C TYR A 362 -25.02 5.90 19.77
N TYR A 363 -24.56 4.67 19.73
CA TYR A 363 -23.64 4.12 20.71
C TYR A 363 -22.72 3.08 20.06
N LEU A 364 -21.57 2.82 20.70
CA LEU A 364 -20.67 1.74 20.31
C LEU A 364 -21.21 0.39 20.79
N MET A 365 -21.12 -0.59 19.93
CA MET A 365 -21.57 -1.96 20.21
C MET A 365 -20.45 -2.95 19.82
N ASN A 366 -20.16 -3.92 20.66
CA ASN A 366 -19.21 -4.99 20.35
C ASN A 366 -19.85 -6.10 19.49
N SER A 367 -19.02 -7.01 18.99
CA SER A 367 -19.48 -8.13 18.13
C SER A 367 -20.41 -9.16 18.82
N LYS A 368 -20.60 -9.09 20.12
CA LYS A 368 -21.59 -9.88 20.86
C LYS A 368 -22.95 -9.17 20.94
N GLY A 369 -23.06 -7.94 20.47
CA GLY A 369 -24.28 -7.13 20.58
C GLY A 369 -24.39 -6.36 21.89
N GLU A 370 -23.34 -6.28 22.68
CA GLU A 370 -23.29 -5.58 23.96
C GLU A 370 -22.93 -4.11 23.76
N LYS A 371 -23.68 -3.23 24.40
CA LYS A 371 -23.44 -1.79 24.38
C LYS A 371 -22.15 -1.45 25.12
N GLN A 372 -21.25 -0.71 24.47
CA GLN A 372 -19.93 -0.33 25.00
C GLN A 372 -19.88 1.12 25.48
N SER A 373 -20.70 2.03 24.97
CA SER A 373 -20.67 3.46 25.31
C SER A 373 -22.02 3.99 25.78
N LYS A 374 -22.07 5.19 26.37
CA LYS A 374 -23.32 5.93 26.54
C LYS A 374 -23.90 6.31 25.17
N ASN A 375 -25.03 6.99 25.16
CA ASN A 375 -25.67 7.47 23.92
C ASN A 375 -25.15 8.85 23.55
N TYR A 376 -24.92 9.06 22.25
CA TYR A 376 -24.46 10.31 21.66
C TYR A 376 -25.32 10.70 20.47
N VAL A 377 -25.30 11.95 20.04
CA VAL A 377 -25.99 12.39 18.82
C VAL A 377 -25.26 11.94 17.56
N LYS A 378 -23.96 11.68 17.67
CA LYS A 378 -23.10 11.22 16.56
C LYS A 378 -21.85 10.57 17.12
N ILE A 379 -21.31 9.58 16.42
CA ILE A 379 -20.01 8.97 16.71
C ILE A 379 -19.25 8.82 15.40
N GLU A 380 -17.99 9.28 15.35
CA GLU A 380 -17.11 9.15 14.19
C GLU A 380 -15.79 8.50 14.59
N SER A 381 -15.32 7.54 13.81
CA SER A 381 -14.00 6.98 14.02
C SER A 381 -12.92 8.01 13.68
N ILE A 382 -11.94 8.13 14.56
CA ILE A 382 -10.73 8.94 14.35
C ILE A 382 -9.49 8.06 14.09
N GLY A 383 -9.69 6.78 13.91
CA GLY A 383 -8.63 5.79 13.67
C GLY A 383 -8.18 5.07 14.93
N GLU A 384 -7.45 3.99 14.75
CA GLU A 384 -6.77 3.18 15.77
C GLU A 384 -7.65 2.77 16.97
N GLY A 385 -8.96 2.54 16.74
CA GLY A 385 -9.92 2.14 17.79
C GLY A 385 -10.40 3.27 18.69
N TYR A 386 -10.23 4.52 18.27
CA TYR A 386 -10.72 5.71 18.97
C TYR A 386 -11.80 6.43 18.18
N TYR A 387 -12.69 7.10 18.88
CA TYR A 387 -13.90 7.72 18.31
C TYR A 387 -14.13 9.10 18.92
N ALA A 388 -14.51 10.05 18.08
CA ALA A 388 -15.12 11.29 18.50
C ALA A 388 -16.62 11.06 18.71
N ALA A 389 -17.07 11.18 19.95
CA ALA A 389 -18.44 10.91 20.38
C ALA A 389 -19.12 12.21 20.80
N TYR A 390 -20.07 12.68 20.00
CA TYR A 390 -20.69 13.99 20.11
C TYR A 390 -21.89 13.96 21.07
N GLU A 391 -21.82 14.71 22.15
CA GLU A 391 -22.95 14.98 23.05
C GLU A 391 -23.94 15.97 22.45
N THR A 392 -23.42 16.94 21.68
CA THR A 392 -24.15 17.91 20.86
C THR A 392 -23.40 18.13 19.55
N ASN A 393 -23.93 18.88 18.60
CA ASN A 393 -23.25 19.16 17.33
C ASN A 393 -21.89 19.88 17.47
N SER A 394 -21.61 20.49 18.62
CA SER A 394 -20.38 21.25 18.86
C SER A 394 -19.56 20.77 20.04
N LYS A 395 -20.07 19.83 20.84
CA LYS A 395 -19.38 19.30 22.01
C LYS A 395 -19.21 17.79 21.86
N TYR A 396 -17.99 17.32 21.90
CA TYR A 396 -17.66 15.89 21.86
C TYR A 396 -16.58 15.53 22.86
N GLU A 397 -16.50 14.26 23.14
CA GLU A 397 -15.42 13.61 23.87
C GLU A 397 -14.78 12.54 23.00
N ILE A 398 -13.54 12.17 23.29
CA ILE A 398 -12.86 11.06 22.61
C ILE A 398 -12.99 9.83 23.51
N ILE A 399 -13.48 8.75 22.93
CA ILE A 399 -13.67 7.48 23.61
C ILE A 399 -12.94 6.36 22.88
N ASN A 400 -12.56 5.31 23.59
CA ASN A 400 -12.02 4.07 22.99
C ASN A 400 -13.13 3.07 22.67
N THR A 401 -12.75 1.88 22.23
CA THR A 401 -13.66 0.74 21.92
C THR A 401 -14.54 0.32 23.08
N GLU A 402 -14.16 0.63 24.33
CA GLU A 402 -14.91 0.31 25.53
C GLU A 402 -15.72 1.53 26.07
N GLY A 403 -15.67 2.65 25.36
CA GLY A 403 -16.34 3.89 25.77
C GLY A 403 -15.74 4.56 27.02
N LYS A 404 -14.47 4.29 27.34
CA LYS A 404 -13.87 4.61 28.64
C LYS A 404 -12.90 5.78 28.68
N ILE A 405 -12.46 6.34 27.58
CA ILE A 405 -11.51 7.47 27.60
C ILE A 405 -12.29 8.77 27.59
N ASP A 406 -11.89 9.67 28.43
CA ASP A 406 -12.59 10.90 28.79
C ASP A 406 -11.71 12.11 28.48
N ILE A 407 -11.47 12.36 27.17
CA ILE A 407 -10.71 13.52 26.70
C ILE A 407 -11.69 14.58 26.24
N HIS A 408 -11.80 15.66 27.03
CA HIS A 408 -12.74 16.75 26.77
C HIS A 408 -12.04 18.05 26.35
N ASP A 409 -12.80 18.92 25.72
CA ASP A 409 -12.43 20.33 25.40
C ASP A 409 -11.24 20.45 24.44
N TYR A 410 -10.94 19.42 23.66
CA TYR A 410 -9.97 19.47 22.60
C TYR A 410 -10.66 19.35 21.24
N PHE A 411 -10.03 19.92 20.21
CA PHE A 411 -10.41 19.72 18.81
C PHE A 411 -9.42 18.74 18.19
N ILE A 412 -9.94 17.77 17.44
CA ILE A 412 -9.10 16.87 16.66
C ILE A 412 -8.41 17.70 15.57
N GLY A 413 -7.08 17.61 15.49
CA GLY A 413 -6.30 18.25 14.45
C GLY A 413 -6.59 17.64 13.07
N GLU A 414 -5.88 18.07 12.05
CA GLU A 414 -5.99 17.52 10.68
C GLU A 414 -5.59 16.05 10.59
N SER A 415 -4.90 15.53 11.61
CA SER A 415 -4.44 14.13 11.67
C SER A 415 -5.39 13.31 12.53
N GLN A 416 -5.81 12.19 12.00
CA GLN A 416 -6.49 11.14 12.77
C GLN A 416 -5.53 10.54 13.81
N ALA A 417 -6.03 9.70 14.70
CA ALA A 417 -5.18 8.89 15.57
C ALA A 417 -4.24 8.02 14.70
N PHE A 418 -3.01 7.85 15.13
CA PHE A 418 -1.98 7.14 14.38
C PHE A 418 -1.10 6.30 15.31
N GLU A 419 -0.62 5.18 14.80
CA GLU A 419 0.32 4.31 15.52
C GLU A 419 1.77 4.74 15.21
N PHE A 420 2.58 4.82 16.26
CA PHE A 420 4.02 5.00 16.15
C PHE A 420 4.72 4.25 17.28
N ASP A 421 5.68 3.40 16.92
CA ASP A 421 6.47 2.57 17.86
C ASP A 421 5.60 1.75 18.82
N GLY A 422 4.51 1.16 18.28
CA GLY A 422 3.59 0.31 19.05
C GLY A 422 2.70 1.06 20.04
N LYS A 423 2.60 2.39 19.95
CA LYS A 423 1.71 3.23 20.74
C LYS A 423 0.79 4.05 19.84
N VAL A 424 -0.38 4.35 20.33
CA VAL A 424 -1.35 5.17 19.61
C VAL A 424 -1.34 6.59 20.11
N TYR A 425 -1.19 7.53 19.17
CA TYR A 425 -1.17 8.97 19.42
C TYR A 425 -2.27 9.69 18.65
N ALA A 426 -2.65 10.87 19.13
CA ALA A 426 -3.45 11.83 18.38
C ALA A 426 -2.93 13.27 18.56
N LEU A 427 -3.12 14.10 17.53
CA LEU A 427 -2.88 15.53 17.64
C LEU A 427 -4.18 16.22 17.99
N LEU A 428 -4.23 16.81 19.18
CA LEU A 428 -5.38 17.51 19.72
C LEU A 428 -5.06 19.00 19.87
N ASN A 429 -5.99 19.85 19.48
CA ASN A 429 -5.82 21.30 19.56
C ASN A 429 -6.71 21.89 20.65
N LYS A 430 -6.15 22.80 21.45
CA LYS A 430 -6.89 23.59 22.44
C LYS A 430 -6.30 25.00 22.54
N SER A 431 -7.12 26.02 22.37
CA SER A 431 -6.71 27.42 22.55
C SER A 431 -5.42 27.81 21.80
N GLY A 432 -5.25 27.38 20.55
CA GLY A 432 -4.08 27.73 19.74
C GLY A 432 -2.82 26.95 20.06
N THR A 433 -2.92 25.89 20.84
CA THR A 433 -1.84 24.96 21.20
C THR A 433 -2.17 23.56 20.67
N THR A 434 -1.20 22.90 20.06
CA THR A 434 -1.29 21.50 19.66
C THR A 434 -0.66 20.61 20.72
N TYR A 435 -1.38 19.58 21.11
CA TYR A 435 -0.97 18.58 22.07
C TYR A 435 -0.76 17.26 21.35
N LEU A 436 0.38 16.60 21.55
CA LEU A 436 0.53 15.19 21.25
C LEU A 436 -0.01 14.39 22.42
N TYR A 437 -1.02 13.61 22.18
CA TYR A 437 -1.71 12.83 23.20
C TYR A 437 -1.38 11.36 23.06
N ASP A 438 -0.94 10.71 24.15
CA ASP A 438 -0.84 9.25 24.25
C ASP A 438 -2.26 8.73 24.52
N MET A 439 -2.85 8.10 23.54
CA MET A 439 -4.25 7.69 23.57
C MET A 439 -4.50 6.52 24.51
N GLU A 440 -3.49 5.70 24.79
CA GLU A 440 -3.62 4.57 25.72
C GLU A 440 -3.60 5.04 27.18
N LYS A 441 -2.76 6.05 27.47
CA LYS A 441 -2.67 6.61 28.82
C LYS A 441 -3.71 7.68 29.11
N GLY A 442 -4.29 8.30 28.07
CA GLY A 442 -5.22 9.40 28.20
C GLY A 442 -4.57 10.70 28.68
N GLU A 443 -3.28 10.92 28.38
CA GLU A 443 -2.52 12.08 28.82
C GLU A 443 -1.71 12.74 27.70
N SER A 444 -1.45 14.04 27.84
CA SER A 444 -0.58 14.76 26.92
C SER A 444 0.88 14.40 27.15
N VAL A 445 1.57 13.98 26.09
CA VAL A 445 3.02 13.72 26.11
C VAL A 445 3.77 15.05 26.18
N PHE A 446 3.40 15.99 25.32
CA PHE A 446 3.89 17.37 25.31
C PHE A 446 2.92 18.29 24.53
N SER A 447 3.19 19.57 24.54
CA SER A 447 2.42 20.58 23.81
C SER A 447 3.32 21.58 23.09
N LEU A 448 2.83 22.10 21.97
CA LEU A 448 3.53 23.07 21.12
C LEU A 448 2.60 24.24 20.81
N GLU A 449 3.08 25.46 20.98
CA GLU A 449 2.35 26.66 20.62
C GLU A 449 2.15 26.79 19.11
N GLY A 450 0.89 26.91 18.69
CA GLY A 450 0.47 26.96 17.29
C GLY A 450 -0.12 25.65 16.78
N GLU A 451 -0.43 25.64 15.49
CA GLU A 451 -1.00 24.47 14.82
C GLU A 451 0.07 23.64 14.15
N TYR A 452 0.08 22.35 14.48
CA TYR A 452 0.98 21.35 13.93
C TYR A 452 0.21 20.23 13.26
N GLN A 453 0.83 19.61 12.29
CA GLN A 453 0.32 18.44 11.58
C GLN A 453 1.37 17.33 11.56
N LEU A 454 0.92 16.10 11.48
CA LEU A 454 1.80 14.95 11.29
C LEU A 454 2.44 15.02 9.90
N TYR A 455 3.75 14.89 9.86
CA TYR A 455 4.54 14.97 8.64
C TYR A 455 5.33 13.67 8.45
N ASN A 456 5.12 13.02 7.28
CA ASN A 456 5.71 11.71 6.94
C ASN A 456 5.44 10.61 7.98
N GLY A 457 4.35 10.70 8.75
CA GLY A 457 3.96 9.70 9.76
C GLY A 457 4.87 9.65 11.00
N LYS A 458 5.85 10.55 11.14
CA LYS A 458 6.90 10.45 12.17
C LYS A 458 7.28 11.77 12.84
N TYR A 459 6.88 12.89 12.28
CA TYR A 459 7.33 14.21 12.73
C TYR A 459 6.16 15.15 12.84
N LEU A 460 6.30 16.19 13.64
CA LEU A 460 5.35 17.29 13.71
C LEU A 460 5.90 18.49 12.96
N ARG A 461 5.14 18.99 12.02
CA ARG A 461 5.46 20.18 11.24
C ARG A 461 4.49 21.29 11.56
N LYS A 462 4.98 22.48 11.94
CA LYS A 462 4.14 23.66 12.10
C LYS A 462 3.48 24.03 10.77
N LYS A 463 2.20 24.40 10.76
CA LYS A 463 1.44 24.72 9.52
C LYS A 463 2.14 25.74 8.61
N ASN A 464 2.85 26.71 9.20
CA ASN A 464 3.63 27.69 8.43
C ASN A 464 5.04 27.20 8.01
N HIS A 465 5.33 25.90 8.19
CA HIS A 465 6.59 25.22 7.86
C HIS A 465 7.85 25.78 8.56
N LYS A 466 7.68 26.56 9.64
CA LYS A 466 8.80 27.22 10.34
C LYS A 466 9.42 26.39 11.46
N ALA A 467 8.82 25.28 11.84
CA ALA A 467 9.35 24.42 12.88
C ALA A 467 8.98 22.94 12.63
N TYR A 468 9.89 22.06 12.98
CA TYR A 468 9.74 20.60 12.90
C TYR A 468 10.22 19.98 14.20
N TYR A 469 9.46 19.04 14.73
CA TYR A 469 9.72 18.32 15.96
C TYR A 469 9.62 16.80 15.73
N ASP A 470 10.33 16.01 16.53
CA ASP A 470 10.05 14.58 16.66
C ASP A 470 8.80 14.34 17.55
N LEU A 471 8.45 13.06 17.72
CA LEU A 471 7.30 12.69 18.56
C LEU A 471 7.66 12.62 20.06
N GLU A 472 8.89 12.84 20.46
CA GLU A 472 9.35 13.10 21.83
C GLU A 472 9.30 14.58 22.22
N GLY A 473 9.00 15.48 21.26
CA GLY A 473 8.93 16.92 21.47
C GLY A 473 10.28 17.65 21.28
N ASN A 474 11.31 16.97 20.79
CA ASN A 474 12.59 17.59 20.50
C ASN A 474 12.52 18.41 19.22
N LEU A 475 13.06 19.61 19.25
CA LEU A 475 13.12 20.48 18.10
C LEU A 475 14.16 19.94 17.10
N ILE A 476 13.70 19.57 15.90
CA ILE A 476 14.58 19.14 14.79
C ILE A 476 15.08 20.36 14.02
N TYR A 477 14.18 21.25 13.64
CA TYR A 477 14.53 22.44 12.87
C TYR A 477 13.59 23.60 13.18
N LYS A 478 14.15 24.82 13.28
CA LYS A 478 13.42 26.08 13.37
C LYS A 478 13.96 27.05 12.31
N GLY A 479 13.06 27.45 11.38
CA GLY A 479 13.36 28.30 10.23
C GLY A 479 13.17 29.79 10.44
#